data_8156127ea34558b6689fb2b20e8ed48d
#
_entry.id   8156127ea34558b6689fb2b20e8ed48d
#
_cell.length_a   1.000
_cell.length_b   1.000
_cell.length_c   1.000
_cell.angle_alpha   90.00
_cell.angle_beta   90.00
_cell.angle_gamma   90.00
#
_symmetry.space_group_name_H-M   'P 1'
#
loop_
_entity.id
_entity.type
_entity.pdbx_description
1 polymer ?
#
loop_
_entity_poly.entity_id
_entity_poly.type
_entity_poly.pdbx_seq_one_letter_code
_entity_poly.pdbx_strand_id
1 'polypeptide(L)'
;VATRNMAMSRQKKLDKMEVIELAKEKPKPEFCFKEARAAGKVIFETDDLVIGYNKKPLSKPINLRMERGEKIAVTGTNGIGKTTFLKSVLGLIPAVSGKAVLGDYLYKGYFEQEIKPGNNTCIEEIWETFPSYTQYEVRSALAKCGLTTEHIESKVRVLSGGEQAKVRLCKLINVETNILLLDEPTNHLDIDAKDELKRALKEYKGAVLIVCHEPDFYEDLVDKVWNLEEYSLLA
;
A
#
# COMPACT_ATOMS: atom_id res chain seq x y z
N VAL A 1 -18.42 -60.13 23.79
CA VAL A 1 -17.70 -59.21 24.72
C VAL A 1 -16.45 -58.64 24.04
N ALA A 2 -15.70 -59.44 23.26
CA ALA A 2 -14.47 -59.03 22.58
C ALA A 2 -14.70 -57.91 21.50
N THR A 3 -15.77 -58.01 20.73
CA THR A 3 -16.12 -57.05 19.65
C THR A 3 -16.47 -55.67 20.17
N ARG A 4 -17.08 -55.56 21.36
CA ARG A 4 -17.47 -54.26 21.97
C ARG A 4 -16.23 -53.50 22.46
N ASN A 5 -15.24 -54.23 23.02
CA ASN A 5 -13.99 -53.61 23.49
C ASN A 5 -13.10 -53.10 22.31
N MET A 6 -13.11 -53.81 21.17
CA MET A 6 -12.45 -53.36 19.95
C MET A 6 -13.09 -52.13 19.35
N ALA A 7 -14.43 -52.03 19.37
CA ALA A 7 -15.15 -50.85 18.89
C ALA A 7 -14.85 -49.63 19.75
N MET A 8 -14.86 -49.74 21.08
CA MET A 8 -14.53 -48.67 22.01
C MET A 8 -13.06 -48.24 21.91
N SER A 9 -12.13 -49.16 21.63
CA SER A 9 -10.71 -48.84 21.42
C SER A 9 -10.49 -48.05 20.11
N ARG A 10 -11.23 -48.40 19.05
CA ARG A 10 -11.21 -47.68 17.79
C ARG A 10 -11.84 -46.26 17.90
N GLN A 11 -12.96 -46.16 18.65
CA GLN A 11 -13.59 -44.88 18.95
C GLN A 11 -12.62 -43.98 19.69
N LYS A 12 -11.96 -44.45 20.76
CA LYS A 12 -10.94 -43.67 21.50
C LYS A 12 -9.71 -43.27 20.66
N LYS A 13 -9.36 -44.05 19.62
CA LYS A 13 -8.31 -43.68 18.66
C LYS A 13 -8.78 -42.59 17.70
N LEU A 14 -10.04 -42.64 17.24
CA LEU A 14 -10.65 -41.60 16.41
C LEU A 14 -10.81 -40.31 17.17
N ASP A 15 -11.23 -40.35 18.44
CA ASP A 15 -11.37 -39.16 19.31
C ASP A 15 -10.02 -38.52 19.67
N LYS A 16 -8.91 -39.29 19.57
CA LYS A 16 -7.52 -38.80 19.74
C LYS A 16 -6.83 -38.37 18.45
N MET A 17 -7.41 -38.64 17.29
CA MET A 17 -6.93 -38.06 16.04
C MET A 17 -7.31 -36.58 16.07
N GLU A 18 -6.32 -35.72 16.28
CA GLU A 18 -6.47 -34.31 15.97
C GLU A 18 -6.96 -34.22 14.53
N VAL A 19 -8.19 -33.77 14.37
CA VAL A 19 -8.69 -33.38 13.04
C VAL A 19 -7.79 -32.21 12.63
N ILE A 20 -6.88 -32.50 11.71
CA ILE A 20 -6.16 -31.43 11.02
C ILE A 20 -7.26 -30.68 10.25
N GLU A 21 -7.84 -29.67 10.87
CA GLU A 21 -8.64 -28.69 10.13
C GLU A 21 -7.70 -28.11 9.09
N LEU A 22 -7.91 -28.50 7.84
CA LEU A 22 -7.28 -27.84 6.71
C LEU A 22 -7.61 -26.36 6.89
N ALA A 23 -6.57 -25.55 7.18
CA ALA A 23 -6.73 -24.13 7.31
C ALA A 23 -7.51 -23.66 6.08
N LYS A 24 -8.67 -23.02 6.29
CA LYS A 24 -9.47 -22.46 5.20
C LYS A 24 -8.52 -21.63 4.37
N GLU A 25 -8.39 -21.95 3.09
CA GLU A 25 -7.54 -21.17 2.19
C GLU A 25 -7.91 -19.70 2.34
N LYS A 26 -6.91 -18.88 2.68
CA LYS A 26 -7.13 -17.44 2.77
C LYS A 26 -7.52 -16.93 1.38
N PRO A 27 -8.54 -16.05 1.29
CA PRO A 27 -8.92 -15.51 -0.01
C PRO A 27 -7.72 -14.80 -0.63
N LYS A 28 -7.39 -15.15 -1.86
CA LYS A 28 -6.30 -14.50 -2.60
C LYS A 28 -6.74 -13.09 -2.97
N PRO A 29 -5.89 -12.07 -2.75
CA PRO A 29 -6.22 -10.72 -3.15
C PRO A 29 -6.22 -10.56 -4.67
N GLU A 30 -7.09 -9.68 -5.16
CA GLU A 30 -7.13 -9.20 -6.55
C GLU A 30 -7.13 -7.68 -6.52
N PHE A 31 -6.03 -7.06 -6.95
CA PHE A 31 -5.91 -5.60 -6.99
C PHE A 31 -6.08 -5.09 -8.43
N CYS A 32 -6.93 -4.07 -8.59
CA CYS A 32 -7.10 -3.38 -9.86
C CYS A 32 -7.29 -1.89 -9.58
N PHE A 33 -6.28 -1.09 -9.91
CA PHE A 33 -6.33 0.35 -9.73
C PHE A 33 -7.28 0.99 -10.75
N LYS A 34 -8.19 1.85 -10.28
CA LYS A 34 -9.05 2.64 -11.15
C LYS A 34 -8.25 3.78 -11.77
N GLU A 35 -8.30 3.88 -13.08
CA GLU A 35 -7.59 4.90 -13.83
C GLU A 35 -8.46 6.13 -14.04
N ALA A 36 -7.96 7.30 -13.64
CA ALA A 36 -8.53 8.61 -14.00
C ALA A 36 -8.11 8.99 -15.44
N ARG A 37 -8.65 10.10 -15.92
CA ARG A 37 -8.18 10.70 -17.20
C ARG A 37 -6.67 10.91 -17.16
N ALA A 38 -6.04 10.92 -18.35
CA ALA A 38 -4.60 11.13 -18.46
C ALA A 38 -4.15 12.47 -17.86
N ALA A 39 -3.07 12.45 -17.09
CA ALA A 39 -2.40 13.65 -16.60
C ALA A 39 -1.73 14.44 -17.73
N GLY A 40 -1.29 15.66 -17.44
CA GLY A 40 -0.36 16.40 -18.29
C GLY A 40 0.95 15.63 -18.54
N LYS A 41 1.82 16.15 -19.41
CA LYS A 41 3.10 15.48 -19.73
C LYS A 41 4.00 15.37 -18.50
N VAL A 42 4.05 16.40 -17.68
CA VAL A 42 4.85 16.45 -16.45
C VAL A 42 3.94 16.15 -15.28
N ILE A 43 4.34 15.23 -14.41
CA ILE A 43 3.66 14.92 -13.16
C ILE A 43 4.10 15.92 -12.08
N PHE A 44 5.40 16.07 -11.89
CA PHE A 44 5.99 17.11 -11.06
C PHE A 44 7.43 17.39 -11.47
N GLU A 45 7.91 18.55 -11.07
CA GLU A 45 9.30 18.97 -11.19
C GLU A 45 9.72 19.67 -9.89
N THR A 46 10.91 19.35 -9.39
CA THR A 46 11.48 20.02 -8.22
C THR A 46 12.55 21.01 -8.67
N ASP A 47 12.51 22.20 -8.08
CA ASP A 47 13.41 23.32 -8.37
C ASP A 47 14.12 23.68 -7.06
N ASP A 48 15.37 23.25 -6.95
CA ASP A 48 16.23 23.36 -5.76
C ASP A 48 15.52 23.00 -4.45
N LEU A 49 14.70 21.94 -4.50
CA LEU A 49 13.88 21.50 -3.38
C LEU A 49 14.77 20.97 -2.24
N VAL A 50 14.72 21.62 -1.09
CA VAL A 50 15.35 21.16 0.15
C VAL A 50 14.28 20.66 1.09
N ILE A 51 14.31 19.38 1.37
CA ILE A 51 13.37 18.73 2.30
C ILE A 51 13.88 18.81 3.74
N GLY A 52 12.96 18.82 4.70
CA GLY A 52 13.29 18.83 6.12
C GLY A 52 12.10 19.13 7.02
N TYR A 53 12.38 19.29 8.30
CA TYR A 53 11.40 19.63 9.33
C TYR A 53 11.85 20.82 10.16
N ASN A 54 10.91 21.68 10.55
CA ASN A 54 11.17 22.83 11.44
C ASN A 54 12.38 23.68 10.98
N LYS A 55 12.49 23.93 9.67
CA LYS A 55 13.61 24.66 9.04
C LYS A 55 14.98 23.96 9.16
N LYS A 56 15.03 22.72 9.60
CA LYS A 56 16.26 21.91 9.58
C LYS A 56 16.29 21.12 8.28
N PRO A 57 17.27 21.37 7.39
CA PRO A 57 17.39 20.63 6.13
C PRO A 57 17.86 19.19 6.40
N LEU A 58 17.30 18.26 5.66
CA LEU A 58 17.72 16.85 5.57
C LEU A 58 18.48 16.58 4.28
N SER A 59 18.26 17.40 3.25
CA SER A 59 18.86 17.21 1.94
C SER A 59 19.58 18.45 1.42
N LYS A 60 20.50 18.24 0.49
CA LYS A 60 20.96 19.22 -0.49
C LYS A 60 19.80 19.58 -1.43
N PRO A 61 19.93 20.60 -2.28
CA PRO A 61 18.93 20.91 -3.31
C PRO A 61 18.68 19.70 -4.22
N ILE A 62 17.41 19.34 -4.40
CA ILE A 62 16.93 18.21 -5.21
C ILE A 62 16.30 18.78 -6.47
N ASN A 63 16.80 18.37 -7.64
CA ASN A 63 16.28 18.73 -8.96
C ASN A 63 15.90 17.44 -9.70
N LEU A 64 14.65 17.03 -9.58
CA LEU A 64 14.10 15.82 -10.17
C LEU A 64 12.82 16.15 -10.93
N ARG A 65 12.59 15.40 -12.01
CA ARG A 65 11.40 15.53 -12.85
C ARG A 65 10.82 14.16 -13.14
N MET A 66 9.52 14.05 -12.95
CA MET A 66 8.72 12.86 -13.25
C MET A 66 7.74 13.14 -14.39
N GLU A 67 7.70 12.29 -15.38
CA GLU A 67 6.78 12.39 -16.50
C GLU A 67 5.61 11.39 -16.37
N ARG A 68 4.55 11.63 -17.15
CA ARG A 68 3.36 10.79 -17.18
C ARG A 68 3.71 9.35 -17.55
N GLY A 69 3.18 8.41 -16.80
CA GLY A 69 3.35 6.98 -17.02
C GLY A 69 4.66 6.41 -16.51
N GLU A 70 5.61 7.24 -16.07
CA GLU A 70 6.85 6.74 -15.46
C GLU A 70 6.57 6.06 -14.12
N LYS A 71 7.30 4.98 -13.88
CA LYS A 71 7.33 4.27 -12.61
C LYS A 71 8.72 4.44 -12.01
N ILE A 72 8.80 5.02 -10.82
CA ILE A 72 10.07 5.42 -10.21
C ILE A 72 10.14 4.89 -8.78
N ALA A 73 11.23 4.22 -8.42
CA ALA A 73 11.53 3.86 -7.05
C ALA A 73 12.41 4.93 -6.38
N VAL A 74 12.04 5.28 -5.16
CA VAL A 74 12.86 6.14 -4.28
C VAL A 74 13.49 5.26 -3.23
N THR A 75 14.83 5.23 -3.23
CA THR A 75 15.63 4.37 -2.36
C THR A 75 16.51 5.21 -1.41
N GLY A 76 17.14 4.55 -0.46
CA GLY A 76 18.06 5.14 0.52
C GLY A 76 17.84 4.56 1.91
N THR A 77 18.77 4.78 2.82
CA THR A 77 18.73 4.29 4.19
C THR A 77 17.54 4.84 4.99
N ASN A 78 17.20 4.17 6.09
CA ASN A 78 16.11 4.63 6.97
C ASN A 78 16.48 5.99 7.60
N GLY A 79 15.47 6.88 7.64
CA GLY A 79 15.66 8.22 8.19
C GLY A 79 16.24 9.25 7.20
N ILE A 80 16.62 8.85 5.99
CA ILE A 80 17.20 9.74 4.97
C ILE A 80 16.23 10.82 4.46
N GLY A 81 14.93 10.65 4.69
CA GLY A 81 13.91 11.61 4.29
C GLY A 81 13.01 11.18 3.12
N LYS A 82 12.91 9.88 2.80
CA LYS A 82 12.07 9.37 1.69
C LYS A 82 10.59 9.76 1.84
N THR A 83 9.99 9.48 2.98
CA THR A 83 8.61 9.92 3.32
C THR A 83 8.48 11.44 3.29
N THR A 84 9.51 12.16 3.78
CA THR A 84 9.54 13.63 3.75
C THR A 84 9.54 14.14 2.31
N PHE A 85 10.32 13.53 1.43
CA PHE A 85 10.34 13.85 0.01
C PHE A 85 8.96 13.65 -0.64
N LEU A 86 8.33 12.48 -0.44
CA LEU A 86 6.98 12.23 -0.94
C LEU A 86 5.98 13.28 -0.44
N LYS A 87 5.98 13.57 0.86
CA LYS A 87 5.07 14.55 1.48
C LYS A 87 5.34 15.98 0.98
N SER A 88 6.61 16.34 0.75
CA SER A 88 6.96 17.65 0.19
C SER A 88 6.51 17.79 -1.26
N VAL A 89 6.70 16.77 -2.10
CA VAL A 89 6.22 16.76 -3.49
C VAL A 89 4.69 16.86 -3.55
N LEU A 90 3.98 16.19 -2.62
CA LEU A 90 2.52 16.29 -2.51
C LEU A 90 2.02 17.64 -1.98
N GLY A 91 2.92 18.46 -1.41
CA GLY A 91 2.54 19.70 -0.73
C GLY A 91 1.91 19.49 0.65
N LEU A 92 2.05 18.30 1.23
CA LEU A 92 1.53 17.97 2.58
C LEU A 92 2.39 18.57 3.69
N ILE A 93 3.67 18.76 3.43
CA ILE A 93 4.59 19.46 4.32
C ILE A 93 5.35 20.53 3.51
N PRO A 94 5.66 21.69 4.13
CA PRO A 94 6.42 22.74 3.46
C PRO A 94 7.87 22.31 3.25
N ALA A 95 8.46 22.67 2.12
CA ALA A 95 9.89 22.58 1.89
C ALA A 95 10.65 23.54 2.81
N VAL A 96 11.92 23.24 3.11
CA VAL A 96 12.82 24.17 3.81
C VAL A 96 13.22 25.32 2.88
N SER A 97 13.50 25.00 1.61
CA SER A 97 13.71 25.96 0.52
C SER A 97 13.42 25.30 -0.82
N GLY A 98 13.41 26.09 -1.89
CA GLY A 98 13.02 25.60 -3.20
C GLY A 98 11.53 25.27 -3.27
N LYS A 99 11.12 24.54 -4.29
CA LYS A 99 9.72 24.17 -4.51
C LYS A 99 9.56 22.88 -5.30
N ALA A 100 8.42 22.23 -5.14
CA ALA A 100 7.92 21.21 -6.07
C ALA A 100 6.75 21.81 -6.85
N VAL A 101 6.82 21.73 -8.17
CA VAL A 101 5.77 22.21 -9.07
C VAL A 101 5.04 20.99 -9.60
N LEU A 102 3.76 20.89 -9.28
CA LEU A 102 2.89 19.83 -9.76
C LEU A 102 2.38 20.15 -11.17
N GLY A 103 2.25 19.11 -11.99
CA GLY A 103 1.66 19.23 -13.32
C GLY A 103 0.13 19.37 -13.28
N ASP A 104 -0.47 19.44 -14.49
CA ASP A 104 -1.90 19.62 -14.64
C ASP A 104 -2.67 18.29 -14.59
N TYR A 105 -3.92 18.39 -14.16
CA TYR A 105 -4.91 17.28 -14.17
C TYR A 105 -4.45 16.05 -13.36
N LEU A 106 -3.82 16.27 -12.22
CA LEU A 106 -3.37 15.20 -11.34
C LEU A 106 -4.50 14.70 -10.43
N TYR A 107 -4.77 13.40 -10.50
CA TYR A 107 -5.62 12.64 -9.59
C TYR A 107 -4.72 11.74 -8.76
N LYS A 108 -4.43 12.19 -7.54
CA LYS A 108 -3.39 11.60 -6.70
C LYS A 108 -3.95 10.49 -5.81
N GLY A 109 -3.32 9.32 -5.82
CA GLY A 109 -3.48 8.30 -4.79
C GLY A 109 -2.25 8.28 -3.89
N TYR A 110 -2.44 8.34 -2.58
CA TYR A 110 -1.35 8.28 -1.62
C TYR A 110 -1.55 7.14 -0.64
N PHE A 111 -0.57 6.25 -0.58
CA PHE A 111 -0.49 5.19 0.42
C PHE A 111 0.55 5.57 1.46
N GLU A 112 0.08 5.94 2.65
CA GLU A 112 0.94 6.34 3.76
C GLU A 112 1.42 5.12 4.54
N GLN A 113 2.69 5.13 4.98
CA GLN A 113 3.34 4.02 5.66
C GLN A 113 2.59 3.61 6.94
N GLU A 114 2.27 4.56 7.81
CA GLU A 114 1.56 4.30 9.05
C GLU A 114 0.45 5.32 9.29
N ILE A 115 -0.76 4.81 9.43
CA ILE A 115 -1.92 5.59 9.90
C ILE A 115 -2.39 4.92 11.18
N LYS A 116 -2.57 5.70 12.26
CA LYS A 116 -3.22 5.19 13.46
C LYS A 116 -4.66 4.82 13.12
N PRO A 117 -5.05 3.54 13.20
CA PRO A 117 -6.39 3.14 12.85
C PRO A 117 -7.41 3.76 13.82
N GLY A 118 -8.51 4.25 13.25
CA GLY A 118 -9.66 4.74 14.00
C GLY A 118 -10.47 3.63 14.69
N ASN A 119 -11.62 3.99 15.22
CA ASN A 119 -12.55 3.04 15.85
C ASN A 119 -13.54 2.41 14.87
N ASN A 120 -13.50 2.79 13.60
CA ASN A 120 -14.39 2.33 12.56
C ASN A 120 -14.20 0.83 12.28
N THR A 121 -15.28 0.16 11.89
CA THR A 121 -15.20 -1.14 11.23
C THR A 121 -14.63 -0.98 9.81
N CYS A 122 -14.16 -2.06 9.20
CA CYS A 122 -13.68 -2.00 7.81
C CYS A 122 -14.76 -1.49 6.85
N ILE A 123 -16.03 -1.85 7.11
CA ILE A 123 -17.17 -1.40 6.31
C ILE A 123 -17.33 0.13 6.42
N GLU A 124 -17.37 0.65 7.65
CA GLU A 124 -17.50 2.10 7.90
C GLU A 124 -16.33 2.87 7.29
N GLU A 125 -15.11 2.34 7.40
CA GLU A 125 -13.91 2.95 6.86
C GLU A 125 -13.94 3.09 5.32
N ILE A 126 -14.53 2.12 4.60
CA ILE A 126 -14.74 2.21 3.16
C ILE A 126 -15.92 3.12 2.83
N TRP A 127 -17.02 3.05 3.58
CA TRP A 127 -18.18 3.89 3.35
C TRP A 127 -17.93 5.38 3.54
N GLU A 128 -17.10 5.76 4.52
CA GLU A 128 -16.69 7.17 4.68
C GLU A 128 -16.00 7.72 3.42
N THR A 129 -15.24 6.86 2.73
CA THR A 129 -14.53 7.27 1.50
C THR A 129 -15.46 7.19 0.27
N PHE A 130 -16.36 6.21 0.24
CA PHE A 130 -17.27 5.92 -0.88
C PHE A 130 -18.73 5.86 -0.43
N PRO A 131 -19.36 7.00 -0.06
CA PRO A 131 -20.72 7.02 0.47
C PRO A 131 -21.79 6.51 -0.51
N SER A 132 -21.49 6.51 -1.80
CA SER A 132 -22.39 6.02 -2.85
C SER A 132 -22.42 4.50 -3.00
N TYR A 133 -21.45 3.79 -2.39
CA TYR A 133 -21.40 2.33 -2.49
C TYR A 133 -22.53 1.70 -1.66
N THR A 134 -23.12 0.66 -2.23
CA THR A 134 -24.02 -0.24 -1.49
C THR A 134 -23.23 -1.10 -0.51
N GLN A 135 -23.89 -1.66 0.48
CA GLN A 135 -23.26 -2.60 1.41
C GLN A 135 -22.60 -3.79 0.71
N TYR A 136 -23.21 -4.26 -0.37
CA TYR A 136 -22.67 -5.35 -1.19
C TYR A 136 -21.35 -4.92 -1.87
N GLU A 137 -21.29 -3.73 -2.46
CA GLU A 137 -20.08 -3.21 -3.12
C GLU A 137 -18.94 -3.01 -2.14
N VAL A 138 -19.24 -2.47 -0.94
CA VAL A 138 -18.24 -2.32 0.14
C VAL A 138 -17.66 -3.67 0.54
N ARG A 139 -18.52 -4.66 0.83
CA ARG A 139 -18.09 -6.02 1.21
C ARG A 139 -17.30 -6.70 0.09
N SER A 140 -17.75 -6.56 -1.15
CA SER A 140 -17.08 -7.11 -2.34
C SER A 140 -15.70 -6.49 -2.53
N ALA A 141 -15.57 -5.17 -2.38
CA ALA A 141 -14.28 -4.48 -2.49
C ALA A 141 -13.28 -4.98 -1.43
N LEU A 142 -13.71 -5.11 -0.17
CA LEU A 142 -12.87 -5.62 0.92
C LEU A 142 -12.49 -7.10 0.71
N ALA A 143 -13.44 -7.94 0.27
CA ALA A 143 -13.19 -9.34 -0.02
C ALA A 143 -12.18 -9.53 -1.16
N LYS A 144 -12.26 -8.72 -2.22
CA LYS A 144 -11.27 -8.70 -3.31
C LYS A 144 -9.87 -8.33 -2.82
N CYS A 145 -9.75 -7.61 -1.72
CA CYS A 145 -8.45 -7.32 -1.10
C CYS A 145 -7.92 -8.48 -0.23
N GLY A 146 -8.58 -9.63 -0.24
CA GLY A 146 -8.15 -10.81 0.52
C GLY A 146 -8.54 -10.76 2.00
N LEU A 147 -9.57 -9.99 2.37
CA LEU A 147 -10.12 -9.95 3.72
C LEU A 147 -11.25 -10.97 3.85
N THR A 148 -11.24 -11.72 4.95
CA THR A 148 -12.32 -12.65 5.28
C THR A 148 -13.56 -11.90 5.79
N THR A 149 -14.71 -12.57 5.84
CA THR A 149 -15.95 -11.98 6.38
C THR A 149 -15.74 -11.49 7.82
N GLU A 150 -15.01 -12.23 8.64
CA GLU A 150 -14.70 -11.86 10.02
C GLU A 150 -13.86 -10.57 10.09
N HIS A 151 -12.84 -10.44 9.23
CA HIS A 151 -12.04 -9.21 9.13
C HIS A 151 -12.90 -8.02 8.69
N ILE A 152 -13.78 -8.23 7.70
CA ILE A 152 -14.65 -7.17 7.14
C ILE A 152 -15.57 -6.56 8.20
N GLU A 153 -16.06 -7.38 9.12
CA GLU A 153 -16.97 -6.96 10.22
C GLU A 153 -16.20 -6.41 11.43
N SER A 154 -14.90 -6.63 11.50
CA SER A 154 -14.07 -6.20 12.61
C SER A 154 -13.71 -4.71 12.53
N LYS A 155 -13.36 -4.12 13.68
CA LYS A 155 -12.78 -2.78 13.73
C LYS A 155 -11.37 -2.81 13.16
N VAL A 156 -11.01 -1.80 12.36
CA VAL A 156 -9.68 -1.74 11.71
C VAL A 156 -8.54 -1.86 12.73
N ARG A 157 -8.68 -1.25 13.91
CA ARG A 157 -7.65 -1.28 14.96
C ARG A 157 -7.32 -2.64 15.55
N VAL A 158 -8.22 -3.64 15.42
CA VAL A 158 -7.98 -5.00 15.96
C VAL A 158 -7.40 -5.95 14.94
N LEU A 159 -7.32 -5.54 13.68
CA LEU A 159 -6.70 -6.27 12.60
C LEU A 159 -5.18 -6.30 12.73
N SER A 160 -4.55 -7.33 12.17
CA SER A 160 -3.09 -7.37 11.99
C SER A 160 -2.61 -6.25 11.06
N GLY A 161 -1.32 -5.91 11.12
CA GLY A 161 -0.73 -4.88 10.25
C GLY A 161 -0.98 -5.14 8.76
N GLY A 162 -0.90 -6.41 8.33
CA GLY A 162 -1.17 -6.80 6.95
C GLY A 162 -2.63 -6.62 6.53
N GLU A 163 -3.57 -6.97 7.39
CA GLU A 163 -5.00 -6.75 7.15
C GLU A 163 -5.35 -5.26 7.11
N GLN A 164 -4.76 -4.46 8.01
CA GLN A 164 -4.90 -2.99 7.97
C GLN A 164 -4.33 -2.41 6.66
N ALA A 165 -3.19 -2.92 6.18
CA ALA A 165 -2.63 -2.51 4.89
C ALA A 165 -3.59 -2.87 3.73
N LYS A 166 -4.23 -4.04 3.76
CA LYS A 166 -5.23 -4.45 2.76
C LYS A 166 -6.47 -3.54 2.78
N VAL A 167 -6.93 -3.06 3.95
CA VAL A 167 -8.02 -2.06 4.03
C VAL A 167 -7.59 -0.74 3.39
N ARG A 168 -6.38 -0.27 3.66
CA ARG A 168 -5.84 0.95 3.03
C ARG A 168 -5.68 0.80 1.51
N LEU A 169 -5.19 -0.35 1.04
CA LEU A 169 -5.13 -0.66 -0.39
C LEU A 169 -6.53 -0.69 -1.01
N CYS A 170 -7.53 -1.24 -0.31
CA CYS A 170 -8.92 -1.24 -0.76
C CYS A 170 -9.44 0.17 -1.03
N LYS A 171 -9.10 1.14 -0.16
CA LYS A 171 -9.42 2.55 -0.42
C LYS A 171 -8.72 3.05 -1.69
N LEU A 172 -7.42 2.82 -1.77
CA LEU A 172 -6.58 3.36 -2.84
C LEU A 172 -6.99 2.83 -4.22
N ILE A 173 -7.23 1.52 -4.36
CA ILE A 173 -7.59 0.91 -5.65
C ILE A 173 -8.98 1.31 -6.16
N ASN A 174 -9.86 1.77 -5.27
CA ASN A 174 -11.21 2.20 -5.61
C ASN A 174 -11.32 3.70 -5.93
N VAL A 175 -10.27 4.49 -5.70
CA VAL A 175 -10.19 5.89 -6.13
C VAL A 175 -9.63 5.97 -7.54
N GLU A 176 -10.24 6.80 -8.39
CA GLU A 176 -9.70 7.09 -9.72
C GLU A 176 -8.43 7.93 -9.60
N THR A 177 -7.32 7.40 -10.10
CA THR A 177 -6.00 8.03 -9.99
C THR A 177 -5.26 8.01 -11.33
N ASN A 178 -4.32 8.92 -11.51
CA ASN A 178 -3.37 8.91 -12.62
C ASN A 178 -1.91 9.05 -12.14
N ILE A 179 -1.74 9.22 -10.83
CA ILE A 179 -0.48 9.06 -10.12
C ILE A 179 -0.70 8.36 -8.78
N LEU A 180 0.13 7.39 -8.49
CA LEU A 180 0.23 6.71 -7.20
C LEU A 180 1.54 7.08 -6.51
N LEU A 181 1.45 7.53 -5.27
CA LEU A 181 2.59 7.73 -4.38
C LEU A 181 2.47 6.70 -3.26
N LEU A 182 3.42 5.80 -3.19
CA LEU A 182 3.36 4.65 -2.29
C LEU A 182 4.56 4.69 -1.34
N ASP A 183 4.27 4.83 -0.04
CA ASP A 183 5.29 4.87 1.00
C ASP A 183 5.38 3.51 1.69
N GLU A 184 6.38 2.72 1.32
CA GLU A 184 6.65 1.35 1.80
C GLU A 184 5.40 0.43 1.77
N PRO A 185 4.73 0.30 0.62
CA PRO A 185 3.46 -0.41 0.53
C PRO A 185 3.56 -1.91 0.75
N THR A 186 4.77 -2.48 0.69
CA THR A 186 5.03 -3.90 0.92
C THR A 186 5.11 -4.28 2.40
N ASN A 187 5.28 -3.28 3.28
CA ASN A 187 5.38 -3.53 4.71
C ASN A 187 4.12 -4.22 5.24
N HIS A 188 4.34 -5.29 5.99
CA HIS A 188 3.31 -6.12 6.60
C HIS A 188 2.44 -6.94 5.63
N LEU A 189 2.60 -6.81 4.32
CA LEU A 189 1.88 -7.65 3.35
C LEU A 189 2.45 -9.07 3.34
N ASP A 190 1.56 -10.06 3.21
CA ASP A 190 1.94 -11.44 2.91
C ASP A 190 2.43 -11.56 1.45
N ILE A 191 3.05 -12.69 1.12
CA ILE A 191 3.66 -12.92 -0.20
C ILE A 191 2.62 -12.79 -1.32
N ASP A 192 1.43 -13.39 -1.14
CA ASP A 192 0.37 -13.36 -2.15
C ASP A 192 -0.09 -11.91 -2.42
N ALA A 193 -0.20 -11.08 -1.38
CA ALA A 193 -0.57 -9.68 -1.52
C ALA A 193 0.55 -8.82 -2.13
N LYS A 194 1.83 -9.11 -1.84
CA LYS A 194 2.97 -8.44 -2.49
C LYS A 194 3.02 -8.74 -3.99
N ASP A 195 2.89 -10.01 -4.35
CA ASP A 195 2.92 -10.44 -5.76
C ASP A 195 1.76 -9.81 -6.54
N GLU A 196 0.57 -9.80 -5.94
CA GLU A 196 -0.61 -9.21 -6.57
C GLU A 196 -0.49 -7.67 -6.68
N LEU A 197 0.05 -6.99 -5.65
CA LEU A 197 0.32 -5.56 -5.72
C LEU A 197 1.31 -5.23 -6.85
N LYS A 198 2.39 -6.02 -6.96
CA LYS A 198 3.39 -5.86 -8.02
C LYS A 198 2.76 -6.05 -9.40
N ARG A 199 1.91 -7.09 -9.58
CA ARG A 199 1.17 -7.33 -10.81
C ARG A 199 0.27 -6.13 -11.16
N ALA A 200 -0.52 -5.68 -10.20
CA ALA A 200 -1.45 -4.56 -10.40
C ALA A 200 -0.71 -3.25 -10.74
N LEU A 201 0.43 -2.99 -10.11
CA LEU A 201 1.26 -1.82 -10.42
C LEU A 201 1.91 -1.91 -11.80
N LYS A 202 2.27 -3.10 -12.27
CA LYS A 202 2.76 -3.29 -13.66
C LYS A 202 1.71 -2.97 -14.70
N GLU A 203 0.46 -3.37 -14.46
CA GLU A 203 -0.66 -3.13 -15.37
C GLU A 203 -1.19 -1.69 -15.33
N TYR A 204 -0.97 -0.99 -14.20
CA TYR A 204 -1.42 0.39 -14.05
C TYR A 204 -0.70 1.34 -15.02
N LYS A 205 -1.47 2.11 -15.80
CA LYS A 205 -0.97 3.01 -16.85
C LYS A 205 -0.59 4.40 -16.34
N GLY A 206 -1.03 4.75 -15.14
CA GLY A 206 -0.64 6.00 -14.49
C GLY A 206 0.81 6.00 -14.03
N ALA A 207 1.28 7.14 -13.57
CA ALA A 207 2.59 7.28 -12.97
C ALA A 207 2.64 6.64 -11.57
N VAL A 208 3.80 6.08 -11.18
CA VAL A 208 4.00 5.48 -9.86
C VAL A 208 5.31 6.00 -9.25
N LEU A 209 5.23 6.61 -8.08
CA LEU A 209 6.38 6.95 -7.27
C LEU A 209 6.32 6.10 -5.99
N ILE A 210 7.25 5.17 -5.85
CA ILE A 210 7.24 4.20 -4.75
C ILE A 210 8.51 4.31 -3.91
N VAL A 211 8.34 4.46 -2.61
CA VAL A 211 9.40 4.21 -1.63
C VAL A 211 9.39 2.74 -1.30
N CYS A 212 10.48 2.05 -1.56
CA CYS A 212 10.60 0.62 -1.28
C CYS A 212 12.04 0.25 -0.95
N HIS A 213 12.21 -0.66 0.02
CA HIS A 213 13.51 -1.20 0.42
C HIS A 213 13.79 -2.59 -0.14
N GLU A 214 12.82 -3.19 -0.83
CA GLU A 214 12.91 -4.56 -1.37
C GLU A 214 13.26 -4.51 -2.86
N PRO A 215 14.54 -4.71 -3.28
CA PRO A 215 14.93 -4.69 -4.68
C PRO A 215 14.13 -5.67 -5.53
N ASP A 216 13.90 -6.89 -5.04
CA ASP A 216 13.11 -7.92 -5.72
C ASP A 216 11.67 -7.46 -6.04
N PHE A 217 11.15 -6.48 -5.29
CA PHE A 217 9.83 -5.94 -5.55
C PHE A 217 9.85 -4.90 -6.68
N TYR A 218 10.82 -3.98 -6.70
CA TYR A 218 10.76 -2.83 -7.61
C TYR A 218 11.62 -2.94 -8.86
N GLU A 219 12.70 -3.74 -8.90
CA GLU A 219 13.68 -3.75 -10.01
C GLU A 219 13.07 -4.00 -11.40
N ASP A 220 12.07 -4.89 -11.48
CA ASP A 220 11.38 -5.22 -12.73
C ASP A 220 10.03 -4.47 -12.91
N LEU A 221 9.74 -3.55 -11.98
CA LEU A 221 8.53 -2.73 -11.97
C LEU A 221 8.79 -1.32 -12.48
N VAL A 222 9.96 -0.74 -12.16
CA VAL A 222 10.23 0.69 -12.35
C VAL A 222 11.14 0.98 -13.51
N ASP A 223 10.96 2.15 -14.11
CA ASP A 223 11.80 2.65 -15.22
C ASP A 223 13.08 3.30 -14.71
N LYS A 224 13.03 3.87 -13.50
CA LYS A 224 14.13 4.63 -12.88
C LYS A 224 14.18 4.39 -11.37
N VAL A 225 15.36 4.55 -10.81
CA VAL A 225 15.60 4.55 -9.37
C VAL A 225 16.24 5.88 -8.98
N TRP A 226 15.64 6.56 -7.99
CA TRP A 226 16.20 7.75 -7.38
C TRP A 226 16.76 7.42 -6.01
N ASN A 227 18.09 7.46 -5.87
CA ASN A 227 18.73 7.26 -4.58
C ASN A 227 18.85 8.60 -3.82
N LEU A 228 18.06 8.76 -2.76
CA LEU A 228 18.10 10.00 -1.97
C LEU A 228 19.38 10.17 -1.15
N GLU A 229 20.23 9.15 -1.03
CA GLU A 229 21.55 9.29 -0.39
C GLU A 229 22.45 10.28 -1.11
N GLU A 230 22.33 10.40 -2.45
CA GLU A 230 23.08 11.37 -3.27
C GLU A 230 22.80 12.82 -2.85
N TYR A 231 21.60 13.07 -2.30
CA TYR A 231 21.18 14.39 -1.86
C TYR A 231 21.23 14.55 -0.34
N SER A 232 21.68 13.55 0.42
CA SER A 232 21.71 13.60 1.88
C SER A 232 22.69 14.64 2.42
N LEU A 233 22.28 15.29 3.51
CA LEU A 233 23.20 16.05 4.38
C LEU A 233 23.70 15.20 5.55
N LEU A 234 23.13 14.01 5.76
CA LEU A 234 23.55 13.04 6.75
C LEU A 234 24.65 12.18 6.11
N ALA A 235 25.88 12.65 6.17
CA ALA A 235 27.06 11.88 5.80
C ALA A 235 27.72 11.26 7.02
#